data_7c120d32bc8bd5f70fc4242b573c14ef
#
_entry.id   7c120d32bc8bd5f70fc4242b573c14ef
#
_cell.length_a   1.000
_cell.length_b   1.000
_cell.length_c   1.000
_cell.angle_alpha   90.00
_cell.angle_beta   90.00
_cell.angle_gamma   90.00
#
_symmetry.space_group_name_H-M   'P 1'
#
loop_
_entity.id
_entity.type
_entity.pdbx_description
1 polymer ?
#
loop_
_entity_poly.entity_id
_entity_poly.type
_entity_poly.pdbx_seq_one_letter_code
_entity_poly.pdbx_strand_id
1 'polypeptide(L)'
;MKITEIDHFSHRHKLELSYSETPFQCDGCKELGFGSSYQCNNKKCDFHLHENCGVAKPIATHSFFKNSSFKFKKKGKRGKTCKACGKDVQGFMYKSKEAYLHPCCLTLPSTLNGNFNGGSLRLNLEASTKCLICQNKEIYKGKLKGWAYISSCGKHCYHVGCVNNMNIENWKMGYFNQSQSGGVAKELVFIKEENGESSNGRKENEGSLVKYALDLVVQAVLGGAVASLLGI
;
A
#
# COMPACT_ATOMS: atom_id res chain seq x y z
N MET A 1 5.39 22.76 2.12
CA MET A 1 6.11 22.83 0.85
C MET A 1 6.64 21.43 0.54
N LYS A 2 6.32 20.86 -0.63
CA LYS A 2 6.80 19.52 -1.00
C LYS A 2 8.22 19.67 -1.56
N ILE A 3 9.16 18.84 -1.10
CA ILE A 3 10.55 18.84 -1.59
C ILE A 3 10.53 18.19 -2.97
N THR A 4 10.92 18.93 -4.00
CA THR A 4 10.87 18.47 -5.39
C THR A 4 12.19 17.87 -5.88
N GLU A 5 13.31 18.18 -5.23
CA GLU A 5 14.65 17.67 -5.57
C GLU A 5 15.42 17.33 -4.30
N ILE A 6 16.17 16.24 -4.30
CA ILE A 6 17.01 15.80 -3.18
C ILE A 6 18.36 15.26 -3.64
N ASP A 7 19.40 15.51 -2.80
CA ASP A 7 20.64 14.73 -2.81
C ASP A 7 20.48 13.56 -1.84
N HIS A 8 20.63 12.33 -2.34
CA HIS A 8 20.35 11.15 -1.52
C HIS A 8 21.58 10.25 -1.39
N PHE A 9 21.91 9.84 -0.17
CA PHE A 9 23.11 9.07 0.18
C PHE A 9 23.27 7.74 -0.60
N SER A 10 22.20 7.21 -1.18
CA SER A 10 22.23 5.93 -1.92
C SER A 10 22.44 6.11 -3.42
N HIS A 11 22.50 7.35 -3.90
CA HIS A 11 22.65 7.64 -5.31
C HIS A 11 23.52 8.89 -5.54
N ARG A 12 24.34 8.88 -6.59
CA ARG A 12 25.30 9.94 -6.90
C ARG A 12 24.69 11.16 -7.60
N HIS A 13 23.57 10.96 -8.31
CA HIS A 13 22.90 12.04 -9.01
C HIS A 13 21.76 12.58 -8.15
N LYS A 14 21.39 13.81 -8.37
CA LYS A 14 20.17 14.38 -7.79
C LYS A 14 18.96 13.60 -8.23
N LEU A 15 17.99 13.49 -7.35
CA LEU A 15 16.72 12.83 -7.58
C LEU A 15 15.61 13.87 -7.58
N GLU A 16 14.74 13.80 -8.57
CA GLU A 16 13.58 14.69 -8.71
C GLU A 16 12.29 13.93 -8.38
N LEU A 17 11.37 14.63 -7.72
CA LEU A 17 10.05 14.08 -7.45
C LEU A 17 9.25 14.07 -8.74
N SER A 18 8.91 12.89 -9.20
CA SER A 18 8.17 12.65 -10.44
C SER A 18 7.01 11.70 -10.19
N TYR A 19 6.03 11.70 -11.08
CA TYR A 19 4.90 10.79 -11.07
C TYR A 19 5.03 9.76 -12.18
N SER A 20 4.80 8.49 -11.86
CA SER A 20 4.78 7.39 -12.84
C SER A 20 3.43 6.69 -12.83
N GLU A 21 2.85 6.50 -14.01
CA GLU A 21 1.66 5.68 -14.22
C GLU A 21 1.96 4.17 -14.17
N THR A 22 3.21 3.82 -14.37
CA THR A 22 3.68 2.43 -14.29
C THR A 22 4.29 2.13 -12.93
N PRO A 23 4.19 0.90 -12.42
CA PRO A 23 4.87 0.51 -11.20
C PRO A 23 6.39 0.57 -11.39
N PHE A 24 7.08 0.93 -10.33
CA PHE A 24 8.55 0.94 -10.26
C PHE A 24 9.04 0.10 -9.09
N GLN A 25 10.25 -0.42 -9.20
CA GLN A 25 10.91 -1.05 -8.07
C GLN A 25 11.73 0.00 -7.31
N CYS A 26 11.43 0.18 -6.03
CA CYS A 26 12.19 1.09 -5.19
C CYS A 26 13.58 0.53 -4.89
N ASP A 27 14.65 1.24 -5.28
CA ASP A 27 16.04 0.84 -5.00
C ASP A 27 16.40 0.88 -3.52
N GLY A 28 15.66 1.65 -2.75
CA GLY A 28 15.82 1.71 -1.30
C GLY A 28 15.27 0.48 -0.59
N CYS A 29 13.97 0.32 -0.50
CA CYS A 29 13.34 -0.75 0.27
C CYS A 29 13.15 -2.06 -0.49
N LYS A 30 13.31 -2.07 -1.82
CA LYS A 30 13.14 -3.20 -2.74
C LYS A 30 11.68 -3.66 -2.92
N GLU A 31 10.73 -2.85 -2.46
CA GLU A 31 9.31 -3.07 -2.71
C GLU A 31 8.87 -2.35 -3.99
N LEU A 32 7.81 -2.86 -4.62
CA LEU A 32 7.16 -2.18 -5.73
C LEU A 32 6.40 -0.95 -5.22
N GLY A 33 6.44 0.12 -6.00
CA GLY A 33 5.73 1.37 -5.77
C GLY A 33 4.93 1.80 -6.98
N PHE A 34 4.03 2.75 -6.77
CA PHE A 34 3.17 3.37 -7.78
C PHE A 34 3.12 4.88 -7.55
N GLY A 35 2.88 5.64 -8.61
CA GLY A 35 2.66 7.07 -8.50
C GLY A 35 3.92 7.87 -8.22
N SER A 36 3.87 8.75 -7.22
CA SER A 36 4.97 9.67 -6.94
C SER A 36 6.20 8.98 -6.36
N SER A 37 7.36 9.27 -6.94
CA SER A 37 8.66 8.74 -6.52
C SER A 37 9.77 9.76 -6.79
N TYR A 38 10.86 9.66 -6.05
CA TYR A 38 12.10 10.33 -6.40
C TYR A 38 12.83 9.51 -7.46
N GLN A 39 13.08 10.10 -8.61
CA GLN A 39 13.68 9.45 -9.76
C GLN A 39 14.95 10.17 -10.18
N CYS A 40 15.94 9.41 -10.69
CA CYS A 40 17.10 9.99 -11.32
C CYS A 40 16.73 10.48 -12.73
N ASN A 41 16.95 11.76 -13.02
CA ASN A 41 16.65 12.30 -14.35
C ASN A 41 17.77 12.06 -15.39
N ASN A 42 18.83 11.36 -15.04
CA ASN A 42 19.84 10.91 -15.98
C ASN A 42 19.28 9.76 -16.83
N LYS A 43 19.12 9.99 -18.15
CA LYS A 43 18.55 9.03 -19.12
C LYS A 43 19.19 7.62 -19.13
N LYS A 44 20.41 7.48 -18.61
CA LYS A 44 21.12 6.20 -18.51
C LYS A 44 21.00 5.55 -17.12
N CYS A 45 20.13 6.07 -16.27
CA CYS A 45 20.02 5.65 -14.87
C CYS A 45 18.56 5.42 -14.51
N ASP A 46 18.22 4.19 -14.16
CA ASP A 46 16.89 3.76 -13.75
C ASP A 46 16.85 3.59 -12.22
N PHE A 47 17.06 4.70 -11.49
CA PHE A 47 17.06 4.69 -10.03
C PHE A 47 15.81 5.38 -9.48
N HIS A 48 15.05 4.65 -8.64
CA HIS A 48 13.79 5.09 -8.09
C HIS A 48 13.71 4.89 -6.58
N LEU A 49 13.16 5.85 -5.87
CA LEU A 49 12.82 5.73 -4.46
C LEU A 49 11.36 6.12 -4.21
N HIS A 50 10.64 5.35 -3.39
CA HIS A 50 9.39 5.87 -2.82
C HIS A 50 9.64 7.22 -2.14
N GLU A 51 8.67 8.11 -2.11
CA GLU A 51 8.79 9.38 -1.38
C GLU A 51 9.28 9.16 0.05
N ASN A 52 8.67 8.22 0.78
CA ASN A 52 9.06 7.89 2.15
C ASN A 52 10.45 7.25 2.30
N CYS A 53 11.01 6.69 1.23
CA CYS A 53 12.38 6.20 1.21
C CYS A 53 13.38 7.33 0.94
N GLY A 54 13.02 8.28 0.07
CA GLY A 54 13.84 9.43 -0.28
C GLY A 54 14.02 10.43 0.86
N VAL A 55 12.99 10.60 1.70
CA VAL A 55 13.01 11.54 2.84
C VAL A 55 13.03 10.83 4.20
N ALA A 56 13.53 9.60 4.26
CA ALA A 56 13.56 8.79 5.47
C ALA A 56 14.41 9.45 6.57
N LYS A 57 13.82 9.72 7.74
CA LYS A 57 14.49 10.29 8.90
C LYS A 57 15.34 9.23 9.62
N PRO A 58 16.48 9.58 10.26
CA PRO A 58 17.31 8.64 11.00
C PRO A 58 16.57 7.91 12.13
N ILE A 59 15.64 8.60 12.78
CA ILE A 59 14.79 8.09 13.86
C ILE A 59 13.34 8.50 13.58
N ALA A 60 12.42 7.59 13.83
CA ALA A 60 10.98 7.84 13.72
C ALA A 60 10.21 7.12 14.84
N THR A 61 8.99 7.53 15.09
CA THR A 61 8.07 6.93 16.05
C THR A 61 6.78 6.51 15.34
N HIS A 62 6.03 5.60 15.95
CA HIS A 62 4.71 5.21 15.48
C HIS A 62 3.77 5.04 16.67
N SER A 63 2.51 5.47 16.53
CA SER A 63 1.52 5.46 17.61
C SER A 63 1.25 4.08 18.23
N PHE A 64 1.45 3.01 17.47
CA PHE A 64 1.32 1.64 17.95
C PHE A 64 2.46 1.19 18.89
N PHE A 65 3.57 1.94 18.93
CA PHE A 65 4.77 1.58 19.69
C PHE A 65 5.19 2.78 20.55
N LYS A 66 4.33 3.17 21.49
CA LYS A 66 4.44 4.42 22.27
C LYS A 66 5.79 4.59 22.98
N ASN A 67 6.43 3.49 23.39
CA ASN A 67 7.69 3.48 24.14
C ASN A 67 8.89 3.06 23.29
N SER A 68 8.74 2.98 21.98
CA SER A 68 9.79 2.53 21.06
C SER A 68 10.06 3.53 19.96
N SER A 69 11.35 3.83 19.74
CA SER A 69 11.81 4.53 18.56
C SER A 69 12.30 3.55 17.50
N PHE A 70 12.05 3.87 16.25
CA PHE A 70 12.51 3.13 15.10
C PHE A 70 13.74 3.80 14.50
N LYS A 71 14.85 3.07 14.43
CA LYS A 71 16.08 3.52 13.79
C LYS A 71 16.09 3.10 12.32
N PHE A 72 16.33 4.04 11.43
CA PHE A 72 16.51 3.78 10.01
C PHE A 72 17.75 2.91 9.75
N LYS A 73 17.63 1.94 8.86
CA LYS A 73 18.69 1.05 8.42
C LYS A 73 18.73 0.99 6.89
N LYS A 74 19.91 1.22 6.32
CA LYS A 74 20.16 1.23 4.87
C LYS A 74 20.14 -0.16 4.24
N LYS A 75 20.26 -1.21 5.04
CA LYS A 75 20.28 -2.60 4.57
C LYS A 75 19.23 -3.41 5.30
N GLY A 76 18.53 -4.25 4.55
CA GLY A 76 17.57 -5.20 5.06
C GLY A 76 18.18 -6.26 5.96
N LYS A 77 17.36 -7.10 6.51
CA LYS A 77 17.78 -8.22 7.35
C LYS A 77 17.10 -9.51 6.88
N ARG A 78 17.91 -10.42 6.34
CA ARG A 78 17.44 -11.73 5.86
C ARG A 78 16.60 -12.45 6.92
N GLY A 79 15.47 -13.03 6.50
CA GLY A 79 14.54 -13.77 7.37
C GLY A 79 13.76 -12.87 8.34
N LYS A 80 13.71 -11.55 8.11
CA LYS A 80 12.85 -10.62 8.83
C LYS A 80 11.79 -10.05 7.91
N THR A 81 10.57 -9.96 8.45
CA THR A 81 9.40 -9.47 7.74
C THR A 81 8.92 -8.13 8.33
N CYS A 82 8.33 -7.32 7.50
CA CYS A 82 7.64 -6.11 7.92
C CYS A 82 6.38 -6.45 8.72
N LYS A 83 6.27 -5.97 9.95
CA LYS A 83 5.13 -6.26 10.82
C LYS A 83 3.80 -5.73 10.29
N ALA A 84 3.84 -4.72 9.41
CA ALA A 84 2.65 -4.15 8.80
C ALA A 84 2.15 -4.96 7.59
N CYS A 85 2.97 -5.10 6.54
CA CYS A 85 2.55 -5.73 5.29
C CYS A 85 2.92 -7.22 5.16
N GLY A 86 3.78 -7.74 6.06
CA GLY A 86 4.20 -9.13 6.08
C GLY A 86 5.25 -9.52 5.04
N LYS A 87 5.67 -8.61 4.17
CA LYS A 87 6.74 -8.86 3.20
C LYS A 87 8.12 -8.78 3.84
N ASP A 88 9.12 -9.42 3.21
CA ASP A 88 10.50 -9.40 3.68
C ASP A 88 11.13 -8.00 3.63
N VAL A 89 11.91 -7.64 4.64
CA VAL A 89 12.65 -6.37 4.64
C VAL A 89 14.02 -6.55 3.97
N GLN A 90 14.05 -6.43 2.64
CA GLN A 90 15.23 -6.67 1.82
C GLN A 90 16.19 -5.47 1.73
N GLY A 91 15.65 -4.25 1.82
CA GLY A 91 16.41 -2.99 1.67
C GLY A 91 16.24 -2.06 2.86
N PHE A 92 15.96 -0.78 2.58
CA PHE A 92 15.71 0.21 3.60
C PHE A 92 14.61 -0.23 4.55
N MET A 93 14.85 -0.09 5.83
CA MET A 93 13.89 -0.46 6.85
C MET A 93 14.03 0.40 8.10
N TYR A 94 12.99 0.43 8.86
CA TYR A 94 13.00 0.90 10.24
C TYR A 94 13.02 -0.29 11.20
N LYS A 95 13.91 -0.21 12.21
CA LYS A 95 14.05 -1.26 13.24
C LYS A 95 13.85 -0.68 14.61
N SER A 96 13.00 -1.32 15.41
CA SER A 96 12.91 -1.16 16.87
C SER A 96 13.27 -2.48 17.58
N LYS A 97 13.09 -2.51 18.90
CA LYS A 97 13.13 -3.76 19.69
C LYS A 97 11.98 -4.71 19.33
N GLU A 98 10.84 -4.16 18.92
CA GLU A 98 9.56 -4.86 18.75
C GLU A 98 9.23 -5.23 17.30
N ALA A 99 9.75 -4.47 16.32
CA ALA A 99 9.33 -4.63 14.93
C ALA A 99 10.37 -4.19 13.90
N TYR A 100 10.19 -4.72 12.68
CA TYR A 100 10.78 -4.23 11.44
C TYR A 100 9.65 -3.68 10.57
N LEU A 101 9.86 -2.53 9.94
CA LEU A 101 8.88 -1.87 9.08
C LEU A 101 9.57 -1.32 7.83
N HIS A 102 8.91 -1.41 6.67
CA HIS A 102 9.32 -0.61 5.51
C HIS A 102 9.09 0.88 5.78
N PRO A 103 9.83 1.80 5.17
CA PRO A 103 9.60 3.24 5.34
C PRO A 103 8.16 3.64 5.00
N CYS A 104 7.58 3.13 3.92
CA CYS A 104 6.19 3.39 3.55
C CYS A 104 5.19 2.82 4.56
N CYS A 105 5.47 1.68 5.18
CA CYS A 105 4.59 1.10 6.18
C CYS A 105 4.61 1.88 7.52
N LEU A 106 5.76 2.47 7.87
CA LEU A 106 5.87 3.27 9.09
C LEU A 106 5.05 4.57 9.00
N THR A 107 4.86 5.10 7.80
CA THR A 107 4.18 6.38 7.56
C THR A 107 2.71 6.25 7.18
N LEU A 108 2.16 5.04 7.24
CA LEU A 108 0.74 4.81 6.97
C LEU A 108 -0.13 5.68 7.87
N PRO A 109 -1.12 6.40 7.34
CA PRO A 109 -2.03 7.23 8.14
C PRO A 109 -2.83 6.37 9.10
N SER A 110 -2.99 6.86 10.33
CA SER A 110 -3.75 6.15 11.39
C SER A 110 -5.24 6.09 11.10
N THR A 111 -5.75 7.05 10.31
CA THR A 111 -7.18 7.14 9.96
C THR A 111 -7.31 7.62 8.52
N LEU A 112 -8.21 7.00 7.79
CA LEU A 112 -8.66 7.42 6.46
C LEU A 112 -10.10 7.90 6.58
N ASN A 113 -10.32 9.18 6.29
CA ASN A 113 -11.65 9.78 6.31
C ASN A 113 -12.26 9.73 4.90
N GLY A 114 -13.50 9.30 4.80
CA GLY A 114 -14.22 9.23 3.55
C GLY A 114 -15.71 9.49 3.75
N ASN A 115 -16.36 9.97 2.69
CA ASN A 115 -17.80 10.22 2.68
C ASN A 115 -18.60 8.94 2.36
N PHE A 116 -18.44 7.90 3.15
CA PHE A 116 -19.23 6.67 3.03
C PHE A 116 -19.93 6.32 4.33
N ASN A 117 -21.04 5.60 4.28
CA ASN A 117 -21.86 5.26 5.45
C ASN A 117 -21.14 4.37 6.49
N GLY A 118 -19.93 3.92 6.20
CA GLY A 118 -19.03 3.24 7.15
C GLY A 118 -18.16 4.21 7.97
N GLY A 119 -18.23 5.51 7.72
CA GLY A 119 -17.46 6.54 8.41
C GLY A 119 -15.97 6.54 8.02
N SER A 120 -15.09 6.40 9.00
CA SER A 120 -13.66 6.34 8.80
C SER A 120 -13.12 4.91 8.82
N LEU A 121 -11.97 4.71 8.18
CA LEU A 121 -11.17 3.50 8.32
C LEU A 121 -9.99 3.78 9.24
N ARG A 122 -9.82 2.97 10.27
CA ARG A 122 -8.71 3.11 11.22
C ARG A 122 -7.69 2.01 11.02
N LEU A 123 -6.41 2.40 11.03
CA LEU A 123 -5.31 1.46 11.02
C LEU A 123 -5.23 0.74 12.37
N ASN A 124 -5.10 -0.57 12.34
CA ASN A 124 -4.99 -1.45 13.50
C ASN A 124 -3.81 -2.40 13.35
N LEU A 125 -3.24 -2.86 14.47
CA LEU A 125 -2.12 -3.81 14.49
C LEU A 125 -2.50 -5.18 13.92
N GLU A 126 -3.78 -5.53 13.93
CA GLU A 126 -4.31 -6.80 13.44
C GLU A 126 -5.76 -6.65 13.00
N ALA A 127 -6.22 -7.55 12.16
CA ALA A 127 -7.59 -7.60 11.71
C ALA A 127 -8.53 -8.11 12.82
N SER A 128 -9.61 -7.40 13.09
CA SER A 128 -10.67 -7.86 14.01
C SER A 128 -11.61 -8.86 13.37
N THR A 129 -11.82 -8.73 12.05
CA THR A 129 -12.68 -9.58 11.22
C THR A 129 -11.88 -10.14 10.05
N LYS A 130 -12.49 -10.96 9.20
CA LYS A 130 -11.87 -11.44 7.97
C LYS A 130 -11.60 -10.28 7.02
N CYS A 131 -10.41 -10.23 6.47
CA CYS A 131 -10.05 -9.29 5.41
C CYS A 131 -10.89 -9.57 4.15
N LEU A 132 -11.49 -8.55 3.56
CA LEU A 132 -12.35 -8.69 2.37
C LEU A 132 -11.60 -9.18 1.12
N ILE A 133 -10.26 -9.05 1.08
CA ILE A 133 -9.43 -9.51 -0.03
C ILE A 133 -9.06 -10.99 0.12
N CYS A 134 -8.49 -11.38 1.27
CA CYS A 134 -7.96 -12.74 1.45
C CYS A 134 -8.88 -13.67 2.25
N GLN A 135 -10.02 -13.20 2.74
CA GLN A 135 -11.03 -13.92 3.53
C GLN A 135 -10.48 -14.56 4.83
N ASN A 136 -9.33 -14.08 5.31
CA ASN A 136 -8.68 -14.55 6.53
C ASN A 136 -8.47 -13.40 7.52
N LYS A 137 -8.34 -13.72 8.83
CA LYS A 137 -7.92 -12.75 9.85
C LYS A 137 -6.41 -12.52 9.87
N GLU A 138 -5.64 -13.45 9.35
CA GLU A 138 -4.18 -13.44 9.32
C GLU A 138 -3.69 -13.49 7.88
N ILE A 139 -2.56 -12.85 7.60
CA ILE A 139 -1.91 -12.90 6.29
C ILE A 139 -0.95 -14.10 6.22
N TYR A 140 -0.57 -14.50 4.99
CA TYR A 140 0.36 -15.61 4.73
C TYR A 140 -0.03 -16.94 5.41
N LYS A 141 -1.27 -17.38 5.22
CA LYS A 141 -1.80 -18.65 5.73
C LYS A 141 -1.64 -18.81 7.26
N GLY A 142 -1.96 -17.76 8.00
CA GLY A 142 -1.99 -17.78 9.47
C GLY A 142 -0.64 -17.57 10.14
N LYS A 143 0.40 -17.16 9.40
CA LYS A 143 1.74 -16.96 9.98
C LYS A 143 2.00 -15.58 10.55
N LEU A 144 1.22 -14.57 10.14
CA LEU A 144 1.40 -13.19 10.58
C LEU A 144 0.05 -12.48 10.67
N LYS A 145 -0.19 -11.76 11.75
CA LYS A 145 -1.41 -10.98 11.93
C LYS A 145 -1.50 -9.81 10.95
N GLY A 146 -0.41 -9.08 10.71
CA GLY A 146 -0.36 -7.94 9.79
C GLY A 146 -1.29 -6.79 10.16
N TRP A 147 -0.93 -5.57 9.76
CA TRP A 147 -1.78 -4.42 9.98
C TRP A 147 -2.97 -4.40 9.01
N ALA A 148 -4.08 -3.87 9.50
CA ALA A 148 -5.30 -3.76 8.71
C ALA A 148 -6.00 -2.42 8.93
N TYR A 149 -6.61 -1.91 7.86
CA TYR A 149 -7.59 -0.83 7.94
C TYR A 149 -8.96 -1.43 8.20
N ILE A 150 -9.64 -0.93 9.24
CA ILE A 150 -10.95 -1.42 9.68
C ILE A 150 -11.91 -0.25 9.75
N SER A 151 -13.10 -0.40 9.16
CA SER A 151 -14.16 0.62 9.22
C SER A 151 -14.72 0.77 10.65
N SER A 152 -15.24 1.96 10.95
CA SER A 152 -15.89 2.23 12.25
C SER A 152 -17.07 1.31 12.55
N CYS A 153 -17.77 0.82 11.53
CA CYS A 153 -18.83 -0.18 11.69
C CYS A 153 -18.31 -1.63 11.83
N GLY A 154 -17.00 -1.87 11.68
CA GLY A 154 -16.37 -3.19 11.78
C GLY A 154 -16.60 -4.14 10.60
N LYS A 155 -17.45 -3.79 9.63
CA LYS A 155 -17.79 -4.67 8.49
C LYS A 155 -16.70 -4.73 7.44
N HIS A 156 -15.91 -3.66 7.22
CA HIS A 156 -14.87 -3.58 6.21
C HIS A 156 -13.50 -3.71 6.88
N CYS A 157 -12.73 -4.68 6.44
CA CYS A 157 -11.38 -4.95 6.94
C CYS A 157 -10.46 -5.26 5.76
N TYR A 158 -9.31 -4.59 5.67
CA TYR A 158 -8.34 -4.73 4.58
C TYR A 158 -6.92 -4.81 5.14
N HIS A 159 -6.25 -5.94 5.00
CA HIS A 159 -4.83 -6.02 5.33
C HIS A 159 -4.00 -5.14 4.40
N VAL A 160 -3.04 -4.40 4.95
CA VAL A 160 -2.09 -3.58 4.20
C VAL A 160 -1.34 -4.42 3.13
N GLY A 161 -0.90 -5.61 3.50
CA GLY A 161 -0.20 -6.52 2.56
C GLY A 161 -1.09 -7.05 1.44
N CYS A 162 -2.36 -7.31 1.72
CA CYS A 162 -3.31 -7.80 0.70
C CYS A 162 -3.63 -6.72 -0.33
N VAL A 163 -3.81 -5.47 0.10
CA VAL A 163 -4.03 -4.32 -0.79
C VAL A 163 -2.84 -4.13 -1.73
N ASN A 164 -1.62 -4.16 -1.21
CA ASN A 164 -0.41 -4.07 -2.03
C ASN A 164 -0.35 -5.15 -3.11
N ASN A 165 -0.61 -6.41 -2.73
CA ASN A 165 -0.55 -7.53 -3.67
C ASN A 165 -1.64 -7.44 -4.74
N MET A 166 -2.86 -7.09 -4.34
CA MET A 166 -4.00 -6.92 -5.25
C MET A 166 -3.69 -5.88 -6.33
N ASN A 167 -3.12 -4.73 -5.96
CA ASN A 167 -2.80 -3.68 -6.93
C ASN A 167 -1.75 -4.12 -7.95
N ILE A 168 -0.74 -4.87 -7.50
CA ILE A 168 0.28 -5.44 -8.41
C ILE A 168 -0.36 -6.40 -9.41
N GLU A 169 -1.23 -7.30 -8.93
CA GLU A 169 -1.91 -8.27 -9.80
C GLU A 169 -2.89 -7.58 -10.77
N ASN A 170 -3.63 -6.58 -10.32
CA ASN A 170 -4.54 -5.81 -11.17
C ASN A 170 -3.76 -5.06 -12.27
N TRP A 171 -2.65 -4.43 -11.93
CA TRP A 171 -1.81 -3.77 -12.93
C TRP A 171 -1.28 -4.76 -13.96
N LYS A 172 -0.79 -5.93 -13.54
CA LYS A 172 -0.32 -6.99 -14.45
C LYS A 172 -1.45 -7.42 -15.39
N MET A 173 -2.64 -7.71 -14.86
CA MET A 173 -3.78 -8.12 -15.69
C MET A 173 -4.19 -7.04 -16.70
N GLY A 174 -4.22 -5.78 -16.29
CA GLY A 174 -4.49 -4.64 -17.18
C GLY A 174 -3.47 -4.53 -18.30
N TYR A 175 -2.17 -4.61 -17.96
CA TYR A 175 -1.07 -4.54 -18.92
C TYR A 175 -1.12 -5.67 -19.97
N PHE A 176 -1.33 -6.92 -19.55
CA PHE A 176 -1.37 -8.06 -20.47
C PHE A 176 -2.64 -8.09 -21.32
N ASN A 177 -3.78 -7.64 -20.80
CA ASN A 177 -5.05 -7.59 -21.57
C ASN A 177 -5.01 -6.49 -22.64
N GLN A 178 -4.38 -5.35 -22.41
CA GLN A 178 -4.18 -4.30 -23.43
C GLN A 178 -3.29 -4.77 -24.58
N SER A 179 -2.37 -5.70 -24.34
CA SER A 179 -1.48 -6.26 -25.37
C SER A 179 -2.18 -7.25 -26.30
N GLN A 180 -3.38 -7.75 -25.92
CA GLN A 180 -4.10 -8.78 -26.70
C GLN A 180 -5.39 -8.31 -27.36
N SER A 181 -5.92 -7.13 -27.02
CA SER A 181 -7.16 -6.61 -27.62
C SER A 181 -7.13 -5.08 -27.71
N GLY A 182 -7.15 -4.57 -28.95
CA GLY A 182 -7.48 -3.17 -29.19
C GLY A 182 -8.90 -2.87 -28.72
N GLY A 183 -9.02 -2.21 -27.58
CA GLY A 183 -10.27 -1.59 -27.14
C GLY A 183 -11.03 -2.32 -26.03
N VAL A 184 -11.41 -1.51 -25.06
CA VAL A 184 -12.30 -1.72 -23.90
C VAL A 184 -11.59 -2.29 -22.67
N ALA A 185 -11.28 -1.41 -21.72
CA ALA A 185 -10.92 -1.77 -20.36
C ALA A 185 -12.04 -2.60 -19.73
N LYS A 186 -11.81 -3.89 -19.49
CA LYS A 186 -12.74 -4.71 -18.71
C LYS A 186 -12.67 -4.25 -17.26
N GLU A 187 -13.83 -3.97 -16.70
CA GLU A 187 -14.05 -3.68 -15.29
C GLU A 187 -13.30 -4.69 -14.41
N LEU A 188 -12.42 -4.19 -13.54
CA LEU A 188 -11.62 -5.02 -12.65
C LEU A 188 -12.55 -5.70 -11.63
N VAL A 189 -12.65 -7.01 -11.68
CA VAL A 189 -13.48 -7.81 -10.77
C VAL A 189 -12.80 -7.86 -9.40
N PHE A 190 -13.23 -7.01 -8.48
CA PHE A 190 -12.61 -6.83 -7.17
C PHE A 190 -13.14 -7.75 -6.07
N ILE A 191 -14.28 -8.42 -6.28
CA ILE A 191 -14.90 -9.28 -5.27
C ILE A 191 -15.57 -10.44 -5.98
N LYS A 192 -15.28 -11.68 -5.59
CA LYS A 192 -16.14 -12.83 -5.89
C LYS A 192 -17.45 -12.62 -5.15
N GLU A 193 -18.51 -12.31 -5.89
CA GLU A 193 -19.86 -12.41 -5.35
C GLU A 193 -20.17 -13.89 -5.09
N GLU A 194 -20.34 -14.26 -3.83
CA GLU A 194 -21.03 -15.50 -3.51
C GLU A 194 -22.50 -15.30 -3.90
N ASN A 195 -22.96 -16.04 -4.90
CA ASN A 195 -24.34 -16.08 -5.33
C ASN A 195 -25.24 -16.56 -4.18
N GLY A 196 -25.98 -15.64 -3.61
CA GLY A 196 -27.08 -15.87 -2.66
C GLY A 196 -28.27 -15.03 -3.08
N GLU A 197 -29.38 -15.69 -3.33
CA GLU A 197 -30.61 -15.19 -3.93
C GLU A 197 -31.16 -13.87 -3.36
N SER A 198 -31.59 -13.05 -4.29
CA SER A 198 -32.68 -12.05 -4.30
C SER A 198 -33.10 -11.32 -3.03
N SER A 199 -32.73 -10.04 -2.95
CA SER A 199 -33.62 -8.97 -2.46
C SER A 199 -33.19 -7.64 -3.09
N ASN A 200 -34.02 -7.08 -3.97
CA ASN A 200 -33.80 -5.82 -4.69
C ASN A 200 -33.70 -4.62 -3.75
N GLY A 201 -32.75 -3.73 -4.01
CA GLY A 201 -32.68 -2.37 -3.48
C GLY A 201 -31.60 -2.06 -2.45
N ARG A 202 -31.14 -3.01 -1.61
CA ARG A 202 -30.10 -2.79 -0.59
C ARG A 202 -28.68 -3.20 -1.03
N LYS A 203 -28.55 -4.10 -2.01
CA LYS A 203 -27.28 -4.68 -2.45
C LYS A 203 -26.43 -3.73 -3.29
N GLU A 204 -27.01 -2.86 -4.11
CA GLU A 204 -26.25 -1.88 -4.91
C GLU A 204 -25.50 -0.87 -4.04
N ASN A 205 -26.11 -0.49 -2.90
CA ASN A 205 -25.48 0.46 -1.97
C ASN A 205 -24.32 -0.17 -1.17
N GLU A 206 -24.37 -1.45 -0.83
CA GLU A 206 -23.29 -2.13 -0.10
C GLU A 206 -22.07 -2.39 -0.99
N GLY A 207 -22.24 -2.79 -2.23
CA GLY A 207 -21.14 -2.99 -3.18
C GLY A 207 -20.37 -1.70 -3.48
N SER A 208 -21.07 -0.58 -3.64
CA SER A 208 -20.46 0.73 -3.83
C SER A 208 -19.65 1.19 -2.62
N LEU A 209 -20.14 0.92 -1.40
CA LEU A 209 -19.45 1.27 -0.16
C LEU A 209 -18.15 0.46 0.05
N VAL A 210 -18.18 -0.83 -0.28
CA VAL A 210 -17.00 -1.69 -0.21
C VAL A 210 -15.93 -1.22 -1.19
N LYS A 211 -16.31 -0.87 -2.43
CA LYS A 211 -15.41 -0.32 -3.44
C LYS A 211 -14.77 0.98 -2.96
N TYR A 212 -15.55 1.94 -2.50
CA TYR A 212 -15.05 3.22 -2.03
C TYR A 212 -14.11 3.09 -0.80
N ALA A 213 -14.44 2.24 0.16
CA ALA A 213 -13.58 1.96 1.31
C ALA A 213 -12.25 1.34 0.87
N LEU A 214 -12.28 0.45 -0.11
CA LEU A 214 -11.08 -0.16 -0.69
C LEU A 214 -10.21 0.89 -1.40
N ASP A 215 -10.79 1.80 -2.18
CA ASP A 215 -10.07 2.86 -2.90
C ASP A 215 -9.32 3.79 -1.94
N LEU A 216 -9.91 4.14 -0.80
CA LEU A 216 -9.24 4.91 0.24
C LEU A 216 -8.00 4.19 0.80
N VAL A 217 -8.12 2.88 1.04
CA VAL A 217 -6.98 2.08 1.53
C VAL A 217 -5.92 1.94 0.45
N VAL A 218 -6.30 1.76 -0.80
CA VAL A 218 -5.38 1.72 -1.96
C VAL A 218 -4.57 3.02 -2.03
N GLN A 219 -5.23 4.17 -1.99
CA GLN A 219 -4.57 5.48 -2.00
C GLN A 219 -3.59 5.64 -0.83
N ALA A 220 -3.99 5.24 0.38
CA ALA A 220 -3.14 5.33 1.55
C ALA A 220 -1.90 4.43 1.50
N VAL A 221 -2.06 3.21 1.00
CA VAL A 221 -1.00 2.19 0.96
C VAL A 221 -0.01 2.45 -0.18
N LEU A 222 -0.48 3.00 -1.30
CA LEU A 222 0.33 3.24 -2.50
C LEU A 222 0.85 4.67 -2.65
N GLY A 223 0.36 5.61 -1.83
CA GLY A 223 0.82 7.01 -1.89
C GLY A 223 0.04 7.90 -2.84
N GLY A 224 -1.25 8.00 -2.64
CA GLY A 224 -2.06 9.20 -2.93
C GLY A 224 -2.37 9.60 -4.39
N ALA A 225 -1.87 8.93 -5.43
CA ALA A 225 -2.06 9.41 -6.81
C ALA A 225 -2.57 8.35 -7.81
N VAL A 226 -3.20 7.29 -7.33
CA VAL A 226 -3.58 6.13 -8.18
C VAL A 226 -5.03 6.19 -8.66
N ALA A 227 -5.80 7.21 -8.29
CA ALA A 227 -7.23 7.33 -8.65
C ALA A 227 -7.47 7.28 -10.17
N SER A 228 -6.56 7.82 -11.00
CA SER A 228 -6.70 7.82 -12.46
C SER A 228 -6.35 6.49 -13.13
N LEU A 229 -5.62 5.57 -12.45
CA LEU A 229 -5.25 4.26 -13.01
C LEU A 229 -6.38 3.22 -12.87
N LEU A 230 -7.35 3.47 -12.03
CA LEU A 230 -8.46 2.55 -11.74
C LEU A 230 -9.76 2.91 -12.48
N GLY A 231 -9.73 3.91 -13.37
CA GLY A 231 -10.88 4.28 -14.19
C GLY A 231 -12.08 4.82 -13.38
N ILE A 232 -11.80 5.57 -12.30
CA ILE A 232 -12.79 6.24 -11.45
C ILE A 232 -12.75 7.74 -11.69
#